data_8f1de67fae6cdd6808b955074cba058b
#
_entry.id   8f1de67fae6cdd6808b955074cba058b
#
_cell.length_a   1.000
_cell.length_b   1.000
_cell.length_c   1.000
_cell.angle_alpha   90.00
_cell.angle_beta   90.00
_cell.angle_gamma   90.00
#
_symmetry.space_group_name_H-M   'P 1'
#
loop_
_entity.id
_entity.type
_entity.pdbx_description
1 polymer ?
#
loop_
_entity_poly.entity_id
_entity_poly.type
_entity_poly.pdbx_seq_one_letter_code
_entity_poly.pdbx_strand_id
1 'polypeptide(L)'
;MRLAGKCAIVTGGASGFGAGIVTKFLTEGARVMIADINADAAAAAASDACEAYGPDQAIAQTVDVSDRTSVGQMAQAALNHFGQVDILVNNAGVSHLPTPLEDVSEEDFDRVVAVNMKSVYLTARALVPHMKSRQSGAILNVASTAGVSPRPNLNWYNASKGWMITATRTMAVELAPAGVRVNAINPVAGETPLLKTFMGEDTPEVRANFLSTIPIGRFSTPEDMGNAACYLCSDEASMVTGVALEVDGGRCI
;
A
#
# COMPACT_ATOMS: atom_id res chain seq x y z
N MET A 1 4.10 22.06 2.24
CA MET A 1 3.18 20.93 2.02
C MET A 1 3.54 20.29 0.67
N ARG A 2 4.08 19.07 0.72
CA ARG A 2 4.65 18.35 -0.44
C ARG A 2 3.60 17.78 -1.39
N LEU A 3 2.37 17.62 -0.91
CA LEU A 3 1.24 17.04 -1.67
C LEU A 3 0.07 18.01 -1.79
N ALA A 4 0.32 19.32 -1.62
CA ALA A 4 -0.72 20.35 -1.69
C ALA A 4 -1.51 20.25 -3.00
N GLY A 5 -2.85 20.18 -2.90
CA GLY A 5 -3.76 20.09 -4.05
C GLY A 5 -3.81 18.72 -4.75
N LYS A 6 -3.05 17.72 -4.32
CA LYS A 6 -3.13 16.35 -4.84
C LYS A 6 -4.33 15.60 -4.25
N CYS A 7 -4.91 14.71 -5.02
CA CYS A 7 -5.99 13.80 -4.61
C CYS A 7 -5.48 12.37 -4.64
N ALA A 8 -5.58 11.66 -3.52
CA ALA A 8 -5.03 10.33 -3.35
C ALA A 8 -6.11 9.29 -3.01
N ILE A 9 -5.93 8.06 -3.47
CA ILE A 9 -6.63 6.87 -2.99
C ILE A 9 -5.63 6.00 -2.25
N VAL A 10 -5.95 5.58 -1.02
CA VAL A 10 -5.14 4.64 -0.25
C VAL A 10 -6.00 3.41 0.07
N THR A 11 -5.66 2.25 -0.53
CA THR A 11 -6.36 0.99 -0.24
C THR A 11 -5.82 0.37 1.06
N GLY A 12 -6.72 -0.24 1.87
CA GLY A 12 -6.35 -0.66 3.23
C GLY A 12 -5.94 0.53 4.09
N GLY A 13 -6.59 1.68 3.87
CA GLY A 13 -6.20 2.97 4.46
C GLY A 13 -6.66 3.19 5.89
N ALA A 14 -7.55 2.33 6.42
CA ALA A 14 -8.13 2.53 7.74
C ALA A 14 -7.24 2.03 8.90
N SER A 15 -6.16 1.30 8.63
CA SER A 15 -5.31 0.73 9.67
C SER A 15 -3.83 0.59 9.24
N GLY A 16 -2.97 0.30 10.20
CA GLY A 16 -1.56 -0.07 9.97
C GLY A 16 -0.80 0.94 9.11
N PHE A 17 -0.03 0.43 8.14
CA PHE A 17 0.77 1.27 7.25
C PHE A 17 -0.10 2.20 6.38
N GLY A 18 -1.27 1.71 5.93
CA GLY A 18 -2.22 2.52 5.17
C GLY A 18 -2.66 3.77 5.94
N ALA A 19 -3.01 3.62 7.20
CA ALA A 19 -3.39 4.76 8.07
C ALA A 19 -2.23 5.75 8.24
N GLY A 20 -0.99 5.27 8.40
CA GLY A 20 0.19 6.14 8.47
C GLY A 20 0.41 6.93 7.17
N ILE A 21 0.20 6.29 6.01
CA ILE A 21 0.27 6.94 4.71
C ILE A 21 -0.83 8.00 4.57
N VAL A 22 -2.08 7.67 4.95
CA VAL A 22 -3.21 8.61 4.97
C VAL A 22 -2.89 9.84 5.82
N THR A 23 -2.47 9.62 7.09
CA THR A 23 -2.12 10.71 8.02
C THR A 23 -1.03 11.61 7.43
N LYS A 24 0.04 11.02 6.88
CA LYS A 24 1.11 11.81 6.29
C LYS A 24 0.66 12.59 5.06
N PHE A 25 -0.14 12.00 4.19
CA PHE A 25 -0.65 12.66 2.99
C PHE A 25 -1.54 13.87 3.34
N LEU A 26 -2.43 13.71 4.33
CA LEU A 26 -3.27 14.81 4.84
C LEU A 26 -2.41 15.93 5.45
N THR A 27 -1.43 15.58 6.29
CA THR A 27 -0.47 16.55 6.87
C THR A 27 0.26 17.35 5.78
N GLU A 28 0.53 16.73 4.64
CA GLU A 28 1.22 17.36 3.51
C GLU A 28 0.27 18.00 2.48
N GLY A 29 -1.02 18.11 2.82
CA GLY A 29 -2.01 18.90 2.08
C GLY A 29 -2.72 18.17 0.95
N ALA A 30 -2.66 16.84 0.90
CA ALA A 30 -3.48 16.06 -0.03
C ALA A 30 -4.90 15.90 0.51
N ARG A 31 -5.87 15.72 -0.41
CA ARG A 31 -7.18 15.13 -0.09
C ARG A 31 -7.11 13.62 -0.30
N VAL A 32 -7.67 12.83 0.61
CA VAL A 32 -7.47 11.38 0.60
C VAL A 32 -8.79 10.61 0.65
N MET A 33 -8.98 9.68 -0.27
CA MET A 33 -9.97 8.62 -0.13
C MET A 33 -9.36 7.47 0.67
N ILE A 34 -9.94 7.18 1.83
CA ILE A 34 -9.62 6.05 2.69
C ILE A 34 -10.46 4.86 2.21
N ALA A 35 -9.85 3.99 1.42
CA ALA A 35 -10.52 2.86 0.81
C ALA A 35 -10.20 1.59 1.61
N ASP A 36 -11.20 0.96 2.23
CA ASP A 36 -11.00 -0.21 3.07
C ASP A 36 -12.17 -1.20 2.95
N ILE A 37 -11.92 -2.47 3.22
CA ILE A 37 -12.98 -3.49 3.26
C ILE A 37 -13.84 -3.33 4.52
N ASN A 38 -13.26 -2.80 5.59
CA ASN A 38 -13.97 -2.49 6.84
C ASN A 38 -14.60 -1.10 6.75
N ALA A 39 -15.88 -1.07 6.43
CA ALA A 39 -16.67 0.16 6.25
C ALA A 39 -16.64 1.07 7.49
N ASP A 40 -16.80 0.49 8.69
CA ASP A 40 -16.86 1.25 9.94
C ASP A 40 -15.51 1.88 10.28
N ALA A 41 -14.42 1.13 10.10
CA ALA A 41 -13.07 1.64 10.31
C ALA A 41 -12.72 2.75 9.30
N ALA A 42 -13.12 2.60 8.04
CA ALA A 42 -12.90 3.64 7.03
C ALA A 42 -13.69 4.91 7.35
N ALA A 43 -14.96 4.77 7.77
CA ALA A 43 -15.81 5.90 8.14
C ALA A 43 -15.25 6.65 9.37
N ALA A 44 -14.85 5.92 10.41
CA ALA A 44 -14.23 6.50 11.60
C ALA A 44 -12.94 7.26 11.24
N ALA A 45 -12.04 6.62 10.49
CA ALA A 45 -10.77 7.25 10.07
C ALA A 45 -11.00 8.51 9.21
N ALA A 46 -12.02 8.53 8.35
CA ALA A 46 -12.35 9.71 7.56
C ALA A 46 -12.94 10.84 8.42
N SER A 47 -13.76 10.50 9.42
CA SER A 47 -14.32 11.47 10.38
C SER A 47 -13.21 12.13 11.19
N ASP A 48 -12.31 11.33 11.78
CA ASP A 48 -11.17 11.82 12.56
C ASP A 48 -10.24 12.69 11.70
N ALA A 49 -10.02 12.30 10.46
CA ALA A 49 -9.22 13.07 9.52
C ALA A 49 -9.87 14.42 9.17
N CYS A 50 -11.19 14.47 8.97
CA CYS A 50 -11.90 15.71 8.70
C CYS A 50 -11.92 16.63 9.92
N GLU A 51 -11.99 16.09 11.14
CA GLU A 51 -11.87 16.86 12.38
C GLU A 51 -10.48 17.51 12.51
N ALA A 52 -9.43 16.74 12.21
CA ALA A 52 -8.04 17.17 12.38
C ALA A 52 -7.53 18.12 11.27
N TYR A 53 -7.94 17.89 10.03
CA TYR A 53 -7.36 18.56 8.84
C TYR A 53 -8.38 19.48 8.12
N GLY A 54 -9.64 19.42 8.47
CA GLY A 54 -10.71 20.24 7.89
C GLY A 54 -11.73 19.42 7.08
N PRO A 55 -12.91 20.00 6.83
CA PRO A 55 -13.97 19.33 6.08
C PRO A 55 -13.49 18.98 4.66
N ASP A 56 -13.98 17.87 4.15
CA ASP A 56 -13.68 17.34 2.79
C ASP A 56 -12.21 16.98 2.52
N GLN A 57 -11.34 16.95 3.55
CA GLN A 57 -9.96 16.52 3.39
C GLN A 57 -9.84 14.99 3.25
N ALA A 58 -10.78 14.24 3.84
CA ALA A 58 -10.85 12.81 3.71
C ALA A 58 -12.27 12.31 3.43
N ILE A 59 -12.38 11.25 2.65
CA ILE A 59 -13.64 10.51 2.45
C ILE A 59 -13.39 9.02 2.63
N ALA A 60 -14.40 8.32 3.14
CA ALA A 60 -14.39 6.86 3.26
C ALA A 60 -15.01 6.21 2.02
N GLN A 61 -14.45 5.08 1.61
CA GLN A 61 -15.02 4.21 0.58
C GLN A 61 -14.85 2.76 0.97
N THR A 62 -15.95 2.05 1.12
CA THR A 62 -15.89 0.58 1.28
C THR A 62 -15.49 -0.06 -0.04
N VAL A 63 -14.44 -0.90 -0.02
CA VAL A 63 -13.96 -1.59 -1.21
C VAL A 63 -13.39 -2.97 -0.90
N ASP A 64 -13.84 -3.97 -1.63
CA ASP A 64 -13.10 -5.21 -1.80
C ASP A 64 -12.18 -5.06 -3.02
N VAL A 65 -10.88 -4.96 -2.77
CA VAL A 65 -9.88 -4.78 -3.84
C VAL A 65 -9.72 -5.99 -4.75
N SER A 66 -10.23 -7.15 -4.35
CA SER A 66 -10.24 -8.39 -5.17
C SER A 66 -11.40 -8.43 -6.16
N ASP A 67 -12.43 -7.59 -5.96
CA ASP A 67 -13.61 -7.50 -6.81
C ASP A 67 -13.54 -6.35 -7.81
N ARG A 68 -13.72 -6.68 -9.08
CA ARG A 68 -13.64 -5.71 -10.19
C ARG A 68 -14.70 -4.61 -10.09
N THR A 69 -15.91 -4.97 -9.71
CA THR A 69 -17.03 -4.01 -9.63
C THR A 69 -16.79 -3.03 -8.50
N SER A 70 -16.38 -3.53 -7.33
CA SER A 70 -16.05 -2.73 -6.15
C SER A 70 -14.92 -1.74 -6.43
N VAL A 71 -13.83 -2.18 -7.08
CA VAL A 71 -12.71 -1.31 -7.48
C VAL A 71 -13.17 -0.26 -8.51
N GLY A 72 -14.03 -0.63 -9.46
CA GLY A 72 -14.59 0.31 -10.43
C GLY A 72 -15.43 1.40 -9.76
N GLN A 73 -16.26 1.02 -8.78
CA GLN A 73 -17.07 1.96 -7.99
C GLN A 73 -16.18 2.90 -7.15
N MET A 74 -15.14 2.38 -6.51
CA MET A 74 -14.15 3.19 -5.78
C MET A 74 -13.50 4.25 -6.68
N ALA A 75 -13.03 3.85 -7.86
CA ALA A 75 -12.41 4.79 -8.79
C ALA A 75 -13.39 5.87 -9.26
N GLN A 76 -14.62 5.50 -9.59
CA GLN A 76 -15.65 6.45 -10.00
C GLN A 76 -16.05 7.39 -8.87
N ALA A 77 -16.19 6.88 -7.64
CA ALA A 77 -16.50 7.71 -6.47
C ALA A 77 -15.40 8.75 -6.22
N ALA A 78 -14.11 8.36 -6.33
CA ALA A 78 -13.00 9.29 -6.17
C ALA A 78 -13.01 10.38 -7.26
N LEU A 79 -13.22 10.01 -8.52
CA LEU A 79 -13.30 10.95 -9.62
C LEU A 79 -14.50 11.91 -9.48
N ASN A 80 -15.64 11.42 -9.04
CA ASN A 80 -16.84 12.25 -8.82
C ASN A 80 -16.63 13.25 -7.68
N HIS A 81 -15.97 12.84 -6.60
CA HIS A 81 -15.79 13.69 -5.42
C HIS A 81 -14.63 14.68 -5.57
N PHE A 82 -13.48 14.22 -6.06
CA PHE A 82 -12.28 15.05 -6.17
C PHE A 82 -12.12 15.75 -7.51
N GLY A 83 -12.78 15.28 -8.57
CA GLY A 83 -12.58 15.70 -9.95
C GLY A 83 -11.33 15.11 -10.60
N GLN A 84 -10.41 14.60 -9.80
CA GLN A 84 -9.14 14.01 -10.26
C GLN A 84 -8.59 13.00 -9.26
N VAL A 85 -7.71 12.11 -9.73
CA VAL A 85 -6.89 11.23 -8.90
C VAL A 85 -5.44 11.37 -9.35
N ASP A 86 -4.60 11.91 -8.49
CA ASP A 86 -3.18 12.14 -8.75
C ASP A 86 -2.32 10.99 -8.22
N ILE A 87 -2.76 10.36 -7.12
CA ILE A 87 -1.98 9.35 -6.42
C ILE A 87 -2.87 8.13 -6.15
N LEU A 88 -2.34 6.95 -6.49
CA LEU A 88 -2.90 5.67 -6.09
C LEU A 88 -1.90 4.92 -5.22
N VAL A 89 -2.32 4.53 -4.02
CA VAL A 89 -1.52 3.67 -3.13
C VAL A 89 -2.20 2.31 -3.00
N ASN A 90 -1.61 1.29 -3.62
CA ASN A 90 -1.97 -0.11 -3.46
C ASN A 90 -1.31 -0.66 -2.19
N ASN A 91 -1.98 -0.44 -1.04
CA ASN A 91 -1.48 -0.87 0.26
C ASN A 91 -2.25 -2.08 0.81
N ALA A 92 -3.52 -2.26 0.46
CA ALA A 92 -4.28 -3.44 0.89
C ALA A 92 -3.52 -4.74 0.60
N GLY A 93 -3.41 -5.60 1.60
CA GLY A 93 -2.68 -6.85 1.47
C GLY A 93 -3.00 -7.83 2.59
N VAL A 94 -2.85 -9.10 2.29
CA VAL A 94 -3.07 -10.22 3.22
C VAL A 94 -1.91 -11.20 3.18
N SER A 95 -1.81 -12.02 4.23
CA SER A 95 -0.90 -13.16 4.28
C SER A 95 -1.65 -14.39 4.78
N HIS A 96 -1.10 -15.56 4.54
CA HIS A 96 -1.45 -16.76 5.29
C HIS A 96 -0.57 -16.87 6.55
N LEU A 97 -0.96 -17.74 7.49
CA LEU A 97 -0.11 -18.07 8.64
C LEU A 97 1.17 -18.79 8.16
N PRO A 98 2.27 -18.72 8.93
CA PRO A 98 3.47 -19.49 8.64
C PRO A 98 3.14 -20.99 8.55
N THR A 99 3.25 -21.55 7.34
CA THR A 99 2.84 -22.93 7.01
C THR A 99 3.81 -23.50 5.98
N PRO A 100 4.22 -24.78 6.06
CA PRO A 100 4.96 -25.45 5.00
C PRO A 100 4.27 -25.25 3.65
N LEU A 101 5.04 -25.08 2.58
CA LEU A 101 4.47 -24.64 1.29
C LEU A 101 3.41 -25.62 0.72
N GLU A 102 3.59 -26.92 0.97
CA GLU A 102 2.68 -27.99 0.54
C GLU A 102 1.39 -28.07 1.35
N ASP A 103 1.35 -27.48 2.56
CA ASP A 103 0.21 -27.52 3.48
C ASP A 103 -0.65 -26.24 3.41
N VAL A 104 -0.24 -25.24 2.62
CA VAL A 104 -1.05 -24.02 2.43
C VAL A 104 -2.30 -24.38 1.62
N SER A 105 -3.48 -24.04 2.16
CA SER A 105 -4.75 -24.33 1.47
C SER A 105 -4.90 -23.55 0.16
N GLU A 106 -5.64 -24.11 -0.79
CA GLU A 106 -5.99 -23.43 -2.04
C GLU A 106 -6.74 -22.11 -1.76
N GLU A 107 -7.61 -22.07 -0.73
CA GLU A 107 -8.32 -20.88 -0.31
C GLU A 107 -7.37 -19.76 0.13
N ASP A 108 -6.36 -20.07 0.95
CA ASP A 108 -5.35 -19.10 1.38
C ASP A 108 -4.50 -18.62 0.20
N PHE A 109 -4.11 -19.53 -0.69
CA PHE A 109 -3.39 -19.21 -1.92
C PHE A 109 -4.22 -18.26 -2.80
N ASP A 110 -5.47 -18.61 -3.10
CA ASP A 110 -6.36 -17.78 -3.93
C ASP A 110 -6.61 -16.41 -3.31
N ARG A 111 -6.78 -16.34 -2.01
CA ARG A 111 -6.95 -15.07 -1.27
C ARG A 111 -5.70 -14.19 -1.38
N VAL A 112 -4.51 -14.76 -1.25
CA VAL A 112 -3.25 -14.02 -1.43
C VAL A 112 -3.11 -13.51 -2.87
N VAL A 113 -3.40 -14.32 -3.86
CA VAL A 113 -3.38 -13.92 -5.28
C VAL A 113 -4.41 -12.84 -5.56
N ALA A 114 -5.64 -13.00 -5.09
CA ALA A 114 -6.72 -12.06 -5.33
C ALA A 114 -6.46 -10.68 -4.71
N VAL A 115 -5.97 -10.65 -3.47
CA VAL A 115 -5.77 -9.39 -2.74
C VAL A 115 -4.42 -8.75 -3.05
N ASN A 116 -3.32 -9.51 -3.13
CA ASN A 116 -1.99 -8.91 -3.28
C ASN A 116 -1.58 -8.67 -4.75
N MET A 117 -2.13 -9.44 -5.68
CA MET A 117 -1.72 -9.38 -7.09
C MET A 117 -2.84 -8.84 -7.98
N LYS A 118 -4.00 -9.50 -8.00
CA LYS A 118 -5.14 -9.11 -8.86
C LYS A 118 -5.63 -7.70 -8.54
N SER A 119 -5.59 -7.26 -7.28
CA SER A 119 -5.98 -5.91 -6.88
C SER A 119 -5.18 -4.83 -7.61
N VAL A 120 -3.87 -4.99 -7.73
CA VAL A 120 -2.99 -4.05 -8.45
C VAL A 120 -3.37 -3.96 -9.93
N TYR A 121 -3.70 -5.10 -10.55
CA TYR A 121 -4.21 -5.13 -11.91
C TYR A 121 -5.57 -4.39 -12.02
N LEU A 122 -6.50 -4.62 -11.08
CA LEU A 122 -7.83 -4.01 -11.13
C LEU A 122 -7.77 -2.50 -10.92
N THR A 123 -6.98 -2.02 -9.94
CA THR A 123 -6.82 -0.58 -9.67
C THR A 123 -6.10 0.13 -10.83
N ALA A 124 -5.05 -0.50 -11.40
CA ALA A 124 -4.39 0.02 -12.58
C ALA A 124 -5.37 0.13 -13.76
N ARG A 125 -6.14 -0.91 -14.03
CA ARG A 125 -7.16 -0.90 -15.09
C ARG A 125 -8.19 0.21 -14.91
N ALA A 126 -8.57 0.53 -13.68
CA ALA A 126 -9.57 1.55 -13.37
C ALA A 126 -9.03 2.98 -13.47
N LEU A 127 -7.78 3.24 -13.07
CA LEU A 127 -7.25 4.59 -12.88
C LEU A 127 -6.18 5.01 -13.89
N VAL A 128 -5.42 4.07 -14.46
CA VAL A 128 -4.36 4.40 -15.44
C VAL A 128 -4.90 5.16 -16.67
N PRO A 129 -6.07 4.82 -17.26
CA PRO A 129 -6.61 5.62 -18.37
C PRO A 129 -6.80 7.10 -18.00
N HIS A 130 -7.30 7.38 -16.79
CA HIS A 130 -7.46 8.76 -16.29
C HIS A 130 -6.10 9.45 -16.11
N MET A 131 -5.13 8.79 -15.48
CA MET A 131 -3.78 9.35 -15.29
C MET A 131 -3.09 9.62 -16.64
N LYS A 132 -3.19 8.69 -17.61
CA LYS A 132 -2.65 8.87 -18.97
C LYS A 132 -3.28 10.07 -19.68
N SER A 133 -4.59 10.26 -19.59
CA SER A 133 -5.29 11.38 -20.23
C SER A 133 -4.85 12.75 -19.69
N ARG A 134 -4.42 12.79 -18.41
CA ARG A 134 -3.88 13.98 -17.76
C ARG A 134 -2.36 14.14 -17.90
N GLN A 135 -1.68 13.13 -18.43
CA GLN A 135 -0.21 13.04 -18.49
C GLN A 135 0.45 13.29 -17.12
N SER A 136 -0.18 12.82 -16.07
CA SER A 136 0.26 13.01 -14.68
C SER A 136 -0.32 11.94 -13.78
N GLY A 137 0.50 11.38 -12.90
CA GLY A 137 0.08 10.42 -11.89
C GLY A 137 1.25 9.82 -11.13
N ALA A 138 0.97 9.35 -9.92
CA ALA A 138 1.91 8.55 -9.13
C ALA A 138 1.20 7.31 -8.58
N ILE A 139 1.76 6.14 -8.85
CA ILE A 139 1.29 4.86 -8.30
C ILE A 139 2.35 4.36 -7.34
N LEU A 140 1.94 4.04 -6.12
CA LEU A 140 2.77 3.44 -5.10
C LEU A 140 2.23 2.07 -4.71
N ASN A 141 3.05 1.04 -4.85
CA ASN A 141 2.73 -0.32 -4.42
C ASN A 141 3.43 -0.62 -3.08
N VAL A 142 2.67 -1.03 -2.06
CA VAL A 142 3.25 -1.48 -0.79
C VAL A 142 3.56 -2.97 -0.90
N ALA A 143 4.79 -3.25 -1.34
CA ALA A 143 5.29 -4.61 -1.47
C ALA A 143 5.75 -5.16 -0.09
N SER A 144 6.96 -5.64 0.05
CA SER A 144 7.55 -6.12 1.31
C SER A 144 9.02 -6.52 1.11
N THR A 145 9.82 -6.46 2.17
CA THR A 145 11.11 -7.18 2.23
C THR A 145 10.98 -8.67 1.94
N ALA A 146 9.80 -9.26 2.15
CA ALA A 146 9.50 -10.65 1.80
C ALA A 146 9.65 -10.94 0.30
N GLY A 147 9.46 -9.95 -0.56
CA GLY A 147 9.70 -10.07 -2.01
C GLY A 147 11.17 -9.94 -2.42
N VAL A 148 12.04 -9.51 -1.49
CA VAL A 148 13.49 -9.28 -1.71
C VAL A 148 14.32 -10.35 -0.99
N SER A 149 14.04 -10.56 0.30
CA SER A 149 14.71 -11.52 1.19
C SER A 149 13.65 -12.40 1.86
N PRO A 150 13.17 -13.46 1.14
CA PRO A 150 12.03 -14.25 1.57
C PRO A 150 12.33 -15.06 2.84
N ARG A 151 11.28 -15.31 3.62
CA ARG A 151 11.32 -16.16 4.82
C ARG A 151 10.68 -17.52 4.54
N PRO A 152 11.13 -18.61 5.17
CA PRO A 152 10.44 -19.89 5.08
C PRO A 152 9.01 -19.81 5.60
N ASN A 153 8.18 -20.77 5.21
CA ASN A 153 6.78 -20.92 5.61
C ASN A 153 5.82 -19.79 5.20
N LEU A 154 6.27 -18.82 4.38
CA LEU A 154 5.44 -17.74 3.81
C LEU A 154 5.56 -17.70 2.28
N ASN A 155 5.79 -18.85 1.64
CA ASN A 155 6.17 -18.93 0.24
C ASN A 155 5.26 -18.14 -0.69
N TRP A 156 3.95 -18.34 -0.60
CA TRP A 156 3.00 -17.72 -1.53
C TRP A 156 2.82 -16.23 -1.28
N TYR A 157 2.90 -15.80 -0.02
CA TYR A 157 2.98 -14.38 0.32
C TYR A 157 4.26 -13.74 -0.23
N ASN A 158 5.44 -14.35 0.01
CA ASN A 158 6.71 -13.85 -0.51
C ASN A 158 6.68 -13.71 -2.03
N ALA A 159 6.18 -14.74 -2.73
CA ALA A 159 6.03 -14.76 -4.19
C ALA A 159 5.11 -13.63 -4.67
N SER A 160 3.98 -13.37 -3.99
CA SER A 160 3.06 -12.30 -4.34
C SER A 160 3.72 -10.92 -4.23
N LYS A 161 4.59 -10.71 -3.25
CA LYS A 161 5.33 -9.46 -3.06
C LYS A 161 6.48 -9.31 -4.07
N GLY A 162 7.16 -10.39 -4.43
CA GLY A 162 8.12 -10.42 -5.54
C GLY A 162 7.46 -10.09 -6.89
N TRP A 163 6.27 -10.65 -7.14
CA TRP A 163 5.45 -10.29 -8.30
C TRP A 163 5.15 -8.79 -8.33
N MET A 164 4.75 -8.20 -7.20
CA MET A 164 4.42 -6.77 -7.10
C MET A 164 5.63 -5.88 -7.42
N ILE A 165 6.84 -6.26 -6.98
CA ILE A 165 8.09 -5.56 -7.31
C ILE A 165 8.34 -5.59 -8.83
N THR A 166 8.19 -6.75 -9.47
CA THR A 166 8.36 -6.89 -10.91
C THR A 166 7.29 -6.12 -11.68
N ALA A 167 6.02 -6.21 -11.27
CA ALA A 167 4.92 -5.45 -11.86
C ALA A 167 5.16 -3.94 -11.76
N THR A 168 5.67 -3.44 -10.63
CA THR A 168 6.05 -2.03 -10.44
C THR A 168 7.04 -1.56 -11.50
N ARG A 169 8.11 -2.34 -11.73
CA ARG A 169 9.14 -2.00 -12.73
C ARG A 169 8.59 -1.99 -14.15
N THR A 170 7.78 -2.99 -14.50
CA THR A 170 7.16 -3.06 -15.83
C THR A 170 6.17 -1.93 -16.06
N MET A 171 5.30 -1.65 -15.07
CA MET A 171 4.36 -0.53 -15.14
C MET A 171 5.10 0.81 -15.26
N ALA A 172 6.21 1.00 -14.55
CA ALA A 172 7.00 2.21 -14.62
C ALA A 172 7.53 2.48 -16.03
N VAL A 173 8.11 1.46 -16.68
CA VAL A 173 8.61 1.57 -18.06
C VAL A 173 7.48 1.89 -19.04
N GLU A 174 6.33 1.22 -18.89
CA GLU A 174 5.18 1.40 -19.78
C GLU A 174 4.51 2.76 -19.62
N LEU A 175 4.43 3.28 -18.38
CA LEU A 175 3.65 4.47 -18.07
C LEU A 175 4.47 5.77 -18.05
N ALA A 176 5.79 5.70 -17.97
CA ALA A 176 6.67 6.88 -17.95
C ALA A 176 6.46 7.83 -19.16
N PRO A 177 6.28 7.35 -20.42
CA PRO A 177 6.00 8.24 -21.54
C PRO A 177 4.69 9.02 -21.42
N ALA A 178 3.77 8.54 -20.56
CA ALA A 178 2.50 9.23 -20.27
C ALA A 178 2.56 10.09 -19.00
N GLY A 179 3.77 10.38 -18.47
CA GLY A 179 3.94 11.20 -17.29
C GLY A 179 3.49 10.55 -15.98
N VAL A 180 3.31 9.23 -15.95
CA VAL A 180 2.87 8.48 -14.76
C VAL A 180 4.06 7.72 -14.18
N ARG A 181 4.38 8.00 -12.92
CA ARG A 181 5.44 7.31 -12.18
C ARG A 181 4.87 6.13 -11.40
N VAL A 182 5.60 5.03 -11.32
CA VAL A 182 5.20 3.85 -10.54
C VAL A 182 6.39 3.39 -9.71
N ASN A 183 6.20 3.35 -8.39
CA ASN A 183 7.23 2.92 -7.44
C ASN A 183 6.65 1.94 -6.43
N ALA A 184 7.52 1.28 -5.69
CA ALA A 184 7.15 0.45 -4.56
C ALA A 184 7.95 0.83 -3.30
N ILE A 185 7.38 0.55 -2.14
CA ILE A 185 8.11 0.46 -0.88
C ILE A 185 8.09 -1.00 -0.41
N ASN A 186 9.20 -1.41 0.21
CA ASN A 186 9.39 -2.75 0.77
C ASN A 186 9.54 -2.66 2.29
N PRO A 187 8.42 -2.60 3.05
CA PRO A 187 8.48 -2.59 4.51
C PRO A 187 9.06 -3.88 5.07
N VAL A 188 9.81 -3.75 6.16
CA VAL A 188 10.03 -4.86 7.09
C VAL A 188 8.81 -5.04 8.00
N ALA A 189 8.81 -6.07 8.83
CA ALA A 189 7.81 -6.26 9.88
C ALA A 189 7.59 -4.97 10.69
N GLY A 190 6.35 -4.56 10.83
CA GLY A 190 5.97 -3.32 11.50
C GLY A 190 4.82 -3.51 12.47
N GLU A 191 4.63 -2.57 13.37
CA GLU A 191 3.56 -2.57 14.36
C GLU A 191 2.20 -2.30 13.69
N THR A 192 1.65 -3.35 13.08
CA THR A 192 0.40 -3.33 12.34
C THR A 192 -0.44 -4.56 12.72
N PRO A 193 -1.75 -4.58 12.44
CA PRO A 193 -2.57 -5.77 12.67
C PRO A 193 -2.04 -7.04 11.99
N LEU A 194 -1.31 -6.90 10.87
CA LEU A 194 -0.75 -8.01 10.13
C LEU A 194 0.47 -8.66 10.81
N LEU A 195 1.13 -7.96 11.75
CA LEU A 195 2.32 -8.46 12.45
C LEU A 195 2.05 -9.81 13.13
N LYS A 196 0.91 -9.93 13.82
CA LYS A 196 0.51 -11.18 14.49
C LYS A 196 0.38 -12.35 13.50
N THR A 197 -0.14 -12.11 12.30
CA THR A 197 -0.23 -13.15 11.26
C THR A 197 1.15 -13.64 10.83
N PHE A 198 2.13 -12.74 10.69
CA PHE A 198 3.49 -13.12 10.32
C PHE A 198 4.25 -13.88 11.41
N MET A 199 3.96 -13.56 12.66
CA MET A 199 4.63 -14.22 13.80
C MET A 199 3.99 -15.57 14.14
N GLY A 200 2.71 -15.78 13.78
CA GLY A 200 1.92 -16.91 14.26
C GLY A 200 1.53 -16.74 15.72
N GLU A 201 2.51 -16.65 16.61
CA GLU A 201 2.33 -16.32 18.04
C GLU A 201 3.04 -15.01 18.36
N ASP A 202 2.38 -14.14 19.12
CA ASP A 202 2.95 -12.86 19.57
C ASP A 202 3.52 -13.02 20.98
N THR A 203 4.74 -13.60 21.07
CA THR A 203 5.48 -13.73 22.33
C THR A 203 6.72 -12.85 22.35
N PRO A 204 7.25 -12.50 23.53
CA PRO A 204 8.50 -11.73 23.65
C PRO A 204 9.66 -12.37 22.87
N GLU A 205 9.76 -13.69 22.88
CA GLU A 205 10.82 -14.44 22.21
C GLU A 205 10.70 -14.34 20.69
N VAL A 206 9.49 -14.48 20.16
CA VAL A 206 9.21 -14.33 18.72
C VAL A 206 9.49 -12.89 18.28
N ARG A 207 9.06 -11.90 19.06
CA ARG A 207 9.38 -10.49 18.80
C ARG A 207 10.88 -10.23 18.80
N ALA A 208 11.62 -10.76 19.77
CA ALA A 208 13.08 -10.62 19.85
C ALA A 208 13.77 -11.24 18.62
N ASN A 209 13.31 -12.41 18.16
CA ASN A 209 13.83 -13.05 16.95
C ASN A 209 13.59 -12.20 15.69
N PHE A 210 12.43 -11.57 15.55
CA PHE A 210 12.18 -10.64 14.46
C PHE A 210 13.09 -9.42 14.54
N LEU A 211 13.20 -8.79 15.72
CA LEU A 211 14.01 -7.60 15.94
C LEU A 211 15.50 -7.87 15.69
N SER A 212 16.00 -9.06 16.04
CA SER A 212 17.41 -9.42 15.80
C SER A 212 17.79 -9.41 14.32
N THR A 213 16.81 -9.48 13.42
CA THR A 213 17.03 -9.42 11.96
C THR A 213 16.96 -7.99 11.39
N ILE A 214 16.72 -6.98 12.22
CA ILE A 214 16.58 -5.58 11.79
C ILE A 214 17.71 -4.76 12.42
N PRO A 215 18.77 -4.40 11.68
CA PRO A 215 19.95 -3.71 12.23
C PRO A 215 19.65 -2.43 13.03
N ILE A 216 18.64 -1.64 12.63
CA ILE A 216 18.19 -0.43 13.37
C ILE A 216 17.59 -0.78 14.74
N GLY A 217 17.20 -2.05 15.00
CA GLY A 217 16.78 -2.52 16.31
C GLY A 217 15.34 -2.21 16.71
N ARG A 218 14.48 -1.81 15.76
CA ARG A 218 13.04 -1.61 16.00
C ARG A 218 12.19 -2.08 14.82
N PHE A 219 10.94 -2.38 15.08
CA PHE A 219 9.94 -2.55 14.02
C PHE A 219 9.72 -1.24 13.26
N SER A 220 9.30 -1.34 12.00
CA SER A 220 8.84 -0.17 11.27
C SER A 220 7.49 0.31 11.81
N THR A 221 7.26 1.59 11.68
CA THR A 221 6.03 2.24 12.14
C THR A 221 5.18 2.71 10.95
N PRO A 222 3.89 2.97 11.15
CA PRO A 222 3.07 3.63 10.13
C PRO A 222 3.66 4.94 9.63
N GLU A 223 4.31 5.72 10.49
CA GLU A 223 4.98 6.97 10.13
C GLU A 223 6.16 6.76 9.18
N ASP A 224 6.99 5.73 9.38
CA ASP A 224 8.10 5.41 8.46
C ASP A 224 7.57 5.19 7.04
N MET A 225 6.44 4.47 6.90
CA MET A 225 5.81 4.23 5.61
C MET A 225 5.18 5.50 5.04
N GLY A 226 4.55 6.31 5.87
CA GLY A 226 3.99 7.60 5.47
C GLY A 226 5.05 8.53 4.90
N ASN A 227 6.21 8.63 5.54
CA ASN A 227 7.32 9.48 5.09
C ASN A 227 7.90 9.01 3.75
N ALA A 228 8.15 7.71 3.58
CA ALA A 228 8.64 7.14 2.32
C ALA A 228 7.61 7.30 1.19
N ALA A 229 6.34 7.02 1.46
CA ALA A 229 5.25 7.17 0.51
C ALA A 229 5.09 8.63 0.06
N CYS A 230 5.14 9.57 1.00
CA CYS A 230 5.04 10.99 0.69
C CYS A 230 6.15 11.45 -0.26
N TYR A 231 7.40 11.05 -0.01
CA TYR A 231 8.50 11.35 -0.94
C TYR A 231 8.23 10.80 -2.33
N LEU A 232 7.97 9.50 -2.46
CA LEU A 232 7.81 8.84 -3.76
C LEU A 232 6.60 9.34 -4.55
N CYS A 233 5.56 9.82 -3.86
CA CYS A 233 4.35 10.36 -4.50
C CYS A 233 4.42 11.87 -4.78
N SER A 234 5.38 12.60 -4.19
CA SER A 234 5.54 14.04 -4.38
C SER A 234 6.29 14.39 -5.67
N ASP A 235 6.25 15.67 -6.04
CA ASP A 235 6.99 16.19 -7.20
C ASP A 235 8.52 16.21 -6.96
N GLU A 236 8.98 16.09 -5.70
CA GLU A 236 10.41 15.93 -5.37
C GLU A 236 10.99 14.63 -5.95
N ALA A 237 10.14 13.60 -6.14
CA ALA A 237 10.51 12.34 -6.76
C ALA A 237 10.25 12.32 -8.29
N SER A 238 10.23 13.48 -8.96
CA SER A 238 9.89 13.60 -10.38
C SER A 238 10.77 12.76 -11.32
N MET A 239 12.00 12.45 -10.92
CA MET A 239 12.93 11.59 -11.68
C MET A 239 13.01 10.16 -11.14
N VAL A 240 12.12 9.79 -10.18
CA VAL A 240 12.13 8.47 -9.54
C VAL A 240 10.92 7.66 -10.02
N THR A 241 11.18 6.64 -10.82
CA THR A 241 10.17 5.66 -11.26
C THR A 241 10.79 4.27 -11.39
N GLY A 242 10.05 3.22 -11.10
CA GLY A 242 10.51 1.82 -11.15
C GLY A 242 11.33 1.39 -9.93
N VAL A 243 11.49 2.23 -8.91
CA VAL A 243 12.20 1.85 -7.69
C VAL A 243 11.30 0.97 -6.80
N ALA A 244 11.92 0.00 -6.15
CA ALA A 244 11.37 -0.71 -5.01
C ALA A 244 12.27 -0.39 -3.80
N LEU A 245 11.84 0.59 -3.00
CA LEU A 245 12.63 1.16 -1.91
C LEU A 245 12.47 0.33 -0.65
N GLU A 246 13.55 -0.21 -0.12
CA GLU A 246 13.56 -0.86 1.19
C GLU A 246 13.38 0.18 2.30
N VAL A 247 12.31 0.01 3.11
CA VAL A 247 12.04 0.78 4.32
C VAL A 247 12.08 -0.23 5.47
N ASP A 248 13.29 -0.72 5.76
CA ASP A 248 13.48 -1.99 6.44
C ASP A 248 14.51 -1.98 7.58
N GLY A 249 15.11 -0.84 7.85
CA GLY A 249 16.14 -0.71 8.89
C GLY A 249 17.40 -1.55 8.64
N GLY A 250 17.69 -1.86 7.36
CA GLY A 250 18.86 -2.66 6.96
C GLY A 250 18.60 -4.17 6.94
N ARG A 251 17.34 -4.63 6.97
CA ARG A 251 16.99 -6.06 7.01
C ARG A 251 17.45 -6.84 5.77
N CYS A 252 17.55 -6.18 4.62
CA CYS A 252 17.87 -6.82 3.34
C CYS A 252 19.35 -6.70 2.92
N ILE A 253 20.22 -6.16 3.77
CA ILE A 253 21.67 -6.04 3.51
C ILE A 253 22.49 -6.90 4.43
#